data_0f7bd8f59d6d824853bb6ea3cbbb31b1
#
_entry.id   0f7bd8f59d6d824853bb6ea3cbbb31b1
#
_cell.length_a   1.000
_cell.length_b   1.000
_cell.length_c   1.000
_cell.angle_alpha   90.00
_cell.angle_beta   90.00
_cell.angle_gamma   90.00
#
_symmetry.space_group_name_H-M   'P 1'
#
loop_
_entity.id
_entity.type
_entity.pdbx_description
1 polymer ?
#
loop_
_entity_poly.entity_id
_entity_poly.type
_entity_poly.pdbx_seq_one_letter_code
_entity_poly.pdbx_strand_id
1 'polypeptide(L)'
;MIGIYCSDETQNAAHLVYYGLYALQHRGQESAGIAANNNGAMELRKGLGLAGEVFRGETFANFPGNIAIGHVRYSTAGDGSVRSAQPLAASCRLGEIALAHNGNLVNAESLREMLTDEGVIFHTTSDSESILNLICQHGSRGIEGGIKNAMSLIKGAYVLVITIGDKLIGVRDPYGLHPLCLGKLANDSGYVLASETCALEALDAEFVRDVQPGEIVIIDKNGVTSIPPSCICKKNLCVFELVYFARPDSIVDGVSVYDFRRRCGMMLAKQRKIEADVVMAVPDSGIPAAIGYAEASGIPYGEGLIKNKYMGRTFILPVQEMRDDAVRIKLATIKHNIENKRLILIDDSIVRGTTLRRIVKHLRDAGAKEIHVCAASPEVKFSCYFGIDTPHREKLIAVQKSPEEICEYMGADSLTYLSEESLREVCGQDLYCKACFDGNYPMEVPLQ
;
A
#
# COMPACT_ATOMS: atom_id res chain seq x y z
N MET A 1 -1.31 3.21 7.17
CA MET A 1 -1.68 3.39 8.58
C MET A 1 -0.53 3.96 9.37
N ILE A 2 -0.85 4.53 10.52
CA ILE A 2 0.11 5.18 11.40
C ILE A 2 -0.37 5.10 12.85
N GLY A 3 0.55 5.08 13.81
CA GLY A 3 0.28 5.23 15.24
C GLY A 3 1.31 6.17 15.87
N ILE A 4 0.88 6.99 16.79
CA ILE A 4 1.73 7.97 17.48
C ILE A 4 1.53 7.86 18.98
N TYR A 5 2.63 7.82 19.70
CA TYR A 5 2.72 7.92 21.15
C TYR A 5 3.49 9.20 21.48
N CYS A 6 2.84 10.15 22.14
CA CYS A 6 3.46 11.34 22.69
C CYS A 6 3.83 11.12 24.16
N SER A 7 5.09 11.39 24.53
CA SER A 7 5.58 11.27 25.92
C SER A 7 5.00 12.35 26.83
N ASP A 8 4.64 13.50 26.24
CA ASP A 8 3.95 14.60 26.93
C ASP A 8 2.44 14.48 26.70
N GLU A 9 1.68 14.27 27.77
CA GLU A 9 0.21 14.13 27.74
C GLU A 9 -0.51 15.39 27.26
N THR A 10 0.17 16.54 27.19
CA THR A 10 -0.38 17.78 26.64
C THR A 10 -0.33 17.85 25.13
N GLN A 11 0.46 17.00 24.49
CA GLN A 11 0.54 16.91 23.04
C GLN A 11 -0.65 16.12 22.46
N ASN A 12 -1.16 16.58 21.34
CA ASN A 12 -2.28 15.97 20.64
C ASN A 12 -1.79 15.02 19.54
N ALA A 13 -1.76 13.72 19.86
CA ALA A 13 -1.34 12.69 18.93
C ALA A 13 -2.26 12.59 17.68
N ALA A 14 -3.57 12.87 17.81
CA ALA A 14 -4.50 12.79 16.70
C ALA A 14 -4.18 13.81 15.59
N HIS A 15 -3.69 14.99 15.96
CA HIS A 15 -3.26 16.00 15.00
C HIS A 15 -2.04 15.54 14.20
N LEU A 16 -1.06 14.93 14.86
CA LEU A 16 0.11 14.36 14.19
C LEU A 16 -0.27 13.17 13.31
N VAL A 17 -1.17 12.30 13.78
CA VAL A 17 -1.72 11.20 12.97
C VAL A 17 -2.37 11.71 11.68
N TYR A 18 -3.12 12.81 11.75
CA TYR A 18 -3.72 13.42 10.57
C TYR A 18 -2.68 13.80 9.51
N TYR A 19 -1.56 14.43 9.89
CA TYR A 19 -0.47 14.74 8.95
C TYR A 19 0.18 13.48 8.37
N GLY A 20 0.41 12.47 9.22
CA GLY A 20 0.93 11.20 8.75
C GLY A 20 -0.01 10.48 7.79
N LEU A 21 -1.34 10.55 8.00
CA LEU A 21 -2.33 10.01 7.05
C LEU A 21 -2.32 10.77 5.72
N TYR A 22 -2.08 12.07 5.72
CA TYR A 22 -1.91 12.87 4.51
C TYR A 22 -0.72 12.35 3.68
N ALA A 23 0.43 12.09 4.34
CA ALA A 23 1.61 11.52 3.68
C ALA A 23 1.34 10.11 3.13
N LEU A 24 0.49 9.33 3.81
CA LEU A 24 0.13 7.95 3.45
C LEU A 24 -1.14 7.84 2.58
N GLN A 25 -1.71 8.96 2.09
CA GLN A 25 -2.98 8.97 1.37
C GLN A 25 -2.99 8.07 0.12
N HIS A 26 -1.83 7.85 -0.51
CA HIS A 26 -1.68 6.97 -1.67
C HIS A 26 -2.03 5.50 -1.34
N ARG A 27 -1.93 5.08 -0.07
CA ARG A 27 -2.24 3.72 0.41
C ARG A 27 -3.74 3.45 0.55
N GLY A 28 -4.59 4.48 0.49
CA GLY A 28 -6.04 4.31 0.55
C GLY A 28 -6.78 5.62 0.28
N GLN A 29 -7.88 5.57 -0.45
CA GLN A 29 -8.63 6.76 -0.86
C GLN A 29 -10.14 6.62 -0.69
N GLU A 30 -10.63 5.51 -0.12
CA GLU A 30 -12.06 5.25 0.04
C GLU A 30 -12.59 5.69 1.39
N SER A 31 -11.78 5.55 2.43
CA SER A 31 -12.14 6.02 3.76
C SER A 31 -10.90 6.36 4.57
N ALA A 32 -11.09 7.20 5.58
CA ALA A 32 -10.07 7.57 6.56
C ALA A 32 -10.66 7.54 7.97
N GLY A 33 -9.82 7.28 8.97
CA GLY A 33 -10.23 7.33 10.35
C GLY A 33 -9.06 7.50 11.30
N ILE A 34 -9.35 8.06 12.47
CA ILE A 34 -8.42 8.26 13.59
C ILE A 34 -9.13 7.79 14.87
N ALA A 35 -8.43 7.01 15.68
CA ALA A 35 -8.80 6.73 17.06
C ALA A 35 -7.79 7.40 17.98
N ALA A 36 -8.25 8.31 18.83
CA ALA A 36 -7.46 8.95 19.87
C ALA A 36 -7.73 8.27 21.22
N ASN A 37 -6.69 8.05 21.97
CA ASN A 37 -6.72 7.44 23.27
C ASN A 37 -6.19 8.43 24.32
N ASN A 38 -7.07 8.81 25.22
CA ASN A 38 -6.77 9.68 26.35
C ASN A 38 -6.86 8.88 27.64
N ASN A 39 -5.73 8.36 28.11
CA ASN A 39 -5.64 7.58 29.35
C ASN A 39 -6.65 6.42 29.44
N GLY A 40 -6.84 5.71 28.32
CA GLY A 40 -7.74 4.57 28.20
C GLY A 40 -9.15 4.91 27.72
N ALA A 41 -9.55 6.17 27.68
CA ALA A 41 -10.80 6.59 27.03
C ALA A 41 -10.57 6.76 25.53
N MET A 42 -11.36 6.05 24.72
CA MET A 42 -11.19 6.02 23.27
C MET A 42 -12.21 6.91 22.57
N GLU A 43 -11.74 7.81 21.74
CA GLU A 43 -12.57 8.57 20.81
C GLU A 43 -12.24 8.17 19.37
N LEU A 44 -13.26 7.83 18.58
CA LEU A 44 -13.10 7.36 17.18
C LEU A 44 -13.85 8.30 16.23
N ARG A 45 -13.14 8.82 15.24
CA ARG A 45 -13.71 9.58 14.12
C ARG A 45 -13.27 8.97 12.81
N LYS A 46 -14.24 8.64 11.95
CA LYS A 46 -13.98 8.04 10.63
C LYS A 46 -15.09 8.36 9.64
N GLY A 47 -14.74 8.32 8.36
CA GLY A 47 -15.68 8.62 7.27
C GLY A 47 -15.21 8.08 5.93
N LEU A 48 -16.09 8.16 4.93
CA LEU A 48 -15.76 7.90 3.53
C LEU A 48 -15.09 9.12 2.92
N GLY A 49 -14.08 8.92 2.08
CA GLY A 49 -13.32 9.95 1.40
C GLY A 49 -11.86 10.03 1.85
N LEU A 50 -11.17 11.04 1.33
CA LEU A 50 -9.78 11.31 1.67
C LEU A 50 -9.66 11.85 3.11
N ALA A 51 -8.49 11.70 3.73
CA ALA A 51 -8.25 12.24 5.08
C ALA A 51 -8.59 13.73 5.17
N GLY A 52 -8.19 14.54 4.18
CA GLY A 52 -8.52 15.96 4.14
C GLY A 52 -10.01 16.29 3.92
N GLU A 53 -10.81 15.33 3.47
CA GLU A 53 -12.25 15.49 3.32
C GLU A 53 -12.96 15.06 4.61
N VAL A 54 -12.59 13.91 5.16
CA VAL A 54 -13.17 13.34 6.38
C VAL A 54 -12.94 14.26 7.59
N PHE A 55 -11.75 14.84 7.68
CA PHE A 55 -11.37 15.71 8.80
C PHE A 55 -11.45 17.22 8.47
N ARG A 56 -12.17 17.59 7.41
CA ARG A 56 -12.33 18.99 7.02
C ARG A 56 -13.03 19.78 8.12
N GLY A 57 -12.38 20.86 8.60
CA GLY A 57 -12.91 21.72 9.64
C GLY A 57 -12.85 21.14 11.05
N GLU A 58 -12.22 19.99 11.24
CA GLU A 58 -11.98 19.42 12.56
C GLU A 58 -11.01 20.30 13.37
N THR A 59 -11.43 20.60 14.59
CA THR A 59 -10.56 21.23 15.58
C THR A 59 -9.98 20.12 16.46
N PHE A 60 -8.76 19.70 16.16
CA PHE A 60 -8.10 18.58 16.89
C PHE A 60 -7.94 18.84 18.39
N ALA A 61 -8.04 20.10 18.85
CA ALA A 61 -8.14 20.41 20.27
C ALA A 61 -9.32 19.73 20.99
N ASN A 62 -10.40 19.45 20.24
CA ASN A 62 -11.58 18.71 20.74
C ASN A 62 -11.46 17.18 20.50
N PHE A 63 -10.28 16.70 20.21
CA PHE A 63 -9.99 15.29 19.97
C PHE A 63 -8.71 14.91 20.72
N PRO A 64 -8.74 15.01 22.08
CA PRO A 64 -7.56 14.87 22.92
C PRO A 64 -7.06 13.43 23.00
N GLY A 65 -5.79 13.28 23.26
CA GLY A 65 -5.11 12.01 23.50
C GLY A 65 -3.63 12.11 23.18
N ASN A 66 -2.82 11.57 24.03
CA ASN A 66 -1.37 11.47 23.81
C ASN A 66 -1.00 10.23 22.99
N ILE A 67 -1.96 9.32 22.75
CA ILE A 67 -1.81 8.19 21.85
C ILE A 67 -2.91 8.28 20.80
N ALA A 68 -2.57 8.07 19.54
CA ALA A 68 -3.57 7.96 18.48
C ALA A 68 -3.08 7.01 17.39
N ILE A 69 -4.05 6.34 16.74
CA ILE A 69 -3.80 5.53 15.55
C ILE A 69 -4.71 5.99 14.41
N GLY A 70 -4.21 5.87 13.18
CA GLY A 70 -4.96 6.27 12.00
C GLY A 70 -4.79 5.33 10.83
N HIS A 71 -5.80 5.31 9.97
CA HIS A 71 -5.82 4.49 8.78
C HIS A 71 -6.46 5.21 7.60
N VAL A 72 -5.90 5.04 6.42
CA VAL A 72 -6.52 5.32 5.13
C VAL A 72 -6.74 3.98 4.42
N ARG A 73 -7.98 3.72 3.98
CA ARG A 73 -8.39 2.41 3.48
C ARG A 73 -8.59 2.42 1.97
N TYR A 74 -8.11 1.35 1.34
CA TYR A 74 -8.53 0.86 0.05
C TYR A 74 -9.16 -0.51 0.28
N SER A 75 -10.41 -0.75 -0.11
CA SER A 75 -11.10 -2.01 0.20
C SER A 75 -10.56 -3.15 -0.64
N THR A 76 -9.94 -4.11 0.03
CA THR A 76 -9.54 -5.41 -0.53
C THR A 76 -10.50 -6.51 -0.06
N ALA A 77 -11.07 -6.34 1.14
CA ALA A 77 -12.06 -7.22 1.75
C ALA A 77 -13.12 -6.39 2.48
N GLY A 78 -14.35 -6.92 2.56
CA GLY A 78 -15.48 -6.27 3.22
C GLY A 78 -16.24 -5.26 2.33
N ASP A 79 -17.34 -4.74 2.90
CA ASP A 79 -18.13 -3.71 2.24
C ASP A 79 -17.45 -2.34 2.26
N GLY A 80 -17.81 -1.45 1.34
CA GLY A 80 -17.32 -0.07 1.28
C GLY A 80 -18.02 0.87 2.28
N SER A 81 -18.65 0.36 3.35
CA SER A 81 -19.40 1.18 4.31
C SER A 81 -18.46 1.87 5.31
N VAL A 82 -18.96 2.95 5.95
CA VAL A 82 -18.28 3.62 7.06
C VAL A 82 -18.01 2.65 8.23
N ARG A 83 -18.84 1.62 8.40
CA ARG A 83 -18.65 0.62 9.48
C ARG A 83 -17.33 -0.12 9.30
N SER A 84 -17.01 -0.49 8.07
CA SER A 84 -15.75 -1.18 7.70
C SER A 84 -14.54 -0.22 7.59
N ALA A 85 -14.75 1.10 7.67
CA ALA A 85 -13.64 2.05 7.77
C ALA A 85 -12.87 1.81 9.07
N GLN A 86 -11.53 1.94 8.99
CA GLN A 86 -10.64 1.72 10.11
C GLN A 86 -10.12 3.06 10.67
N PRO A 87 -9.70 3.11 11.95
CA PRO A 87 -9.57 2.00 12.92
C PRO A 87 -10.92 1.38 13.33
N LEU A 88 -10.88 0.09 13.71
CA LEU A 88 -11.98 -0.55 14.43
C LEU A 88 -11.75 -0.39 15.94
N ALA A 89 -12.82 -0.15 16.70
CA ALA A 89 -12.74 -0.02 18.15
C ALA A 89 -13.75 -0.94 18.83
N ALA A 90 -13.38 -1.44 20.00
CA ALA A 90 -14.23 -2.28 20.85
C ALA A 90 -13.90 -2.05 22.32
N SER A 91 -14.89 -2.33 23.19
CA SER A 91 -14.70 -2.43 24.63
C SER A 91 -14.68 -3.90 25.02
N CYS A 92 -13.65 -4.31 25.73
CA CYS A 92 -13.50 -5.69 26.19
C CYS A 92 -12.95 -5.72 27.63
N ARG A 93 -12.73 -6.93 28.17
CA ARG A 93 -12.19 -7.08 29.54
C ARG A 93 -10.82 -6.41 29.76
N LEU A 94 -10.08 -6.10 28.69
CA LEU A 94 -8.80 -5.40 28.74
C LEU A 94 -8.95 -3.87 28.78
N GLY A 95 -10.15 -3.35 28.60
CA GLY A 95 -10.47 -1.94 28.43
C GLY A 95 -10.93 -1.61 27.01
N GLU A 96 -10.88 -0.33 26.66
CA GLU A 96 -11.15 0.12 25.29
C GLU A 96 -9.90 -0.10 24.42
N ILE A 97 -10.11 -0.68 23.25
CA ILE A 97 -9.06 -1.02 22.27
C ILE A 97 -9.45 -0.48 20.90
N ALA A 98 -8.48 0.07 20.18
CA ALA A 98 -8.63 0.37 18.76
C ALA A 98 -7.50 -0.27 17.95
N LEU A 99 -7.84 -0.74 16.74
CA LEU A 99 -6.97 -1.50 15.85
C LEU A 99 -7.06 -0.97 14.43
N ALA A 100 -5.92 -0.74 13.80
CA ALA A 100 -5.75 -0.55 12.37
C ALA A 100 -4.98 -1.74 11.78
N HIS A 101 -5.45 -2.26 10.64
CA HIS A 101 -4.90 -3.42 9.95
C HIS A 101 -4.60 -3.09 8.50
N ASN A 102 -3.39 -3.37 8.06
CA ASN A 102 -2.97 -3.36 6.65
C ASN A 102 -2.59 -4.77 6.22
N GLY A 103 -3.33 -5.34 5.30
CA GLY A 103 -3.13 -6.70 4.83
C GLY A 103 -4.44 -7.38 4.45
N ASN A 104 -4.40 -8.71 4.37
CA ASN A 104 -5.56 -9.56 4.11
C ASN A 104 -5.31 -10.97 4.65
N LEU A 105 -6.29 -11.53 5.35
CA LEU A 105 -6.20 -12.88 5.87
C LEU A 105 -6.70 -13.91 4.86
N VAL A 106 -5.90 -14.93 4.61
CA VAL A 106 -6.28 -16.04 3.70
C VAL A 106 -7.26 -17.02 4.35
N ASN A 107 -7.38 -17.01 5.68
CA ASN A 107 -8.32 -17.83 6.44
C ASN A 107 -9.43 -17.02 7.13
N ALA A 108 -9.75 -15.83 6.60
CA ALA A 108 -10.73 -14.92 7.19
C ALA A 108 -12.11 -15.57 7.37
N GLU A 109 -12.57 -16.34 6.38
CA GLU A 109 -13.90 -17.01 6.41
C GLU A 109 -13.97 -18.05 7.51
N SER A 110 -13.03 -18.99 7.58
CA SER A 110 -13.00 -20.02 8.61
C SER A 110 -12.81 -19.46 10.03
N LEU A 111 -12.05 -18.38 10.19
CA LEU A 111 -11.96 -17.68 11.46
C LEU A 111 -13.31 -17.04 11.86
N ARG A 112 -14.00 -16.46 10.89
CA ARG A 112 -15.31 -15.84 11.12
C ARG A 112 -16.35 -16.88 11.53
N GLU A 113 -16.39 -18.03 10.86
CA GLU A 113 -17.25 -19.17 11.23
C GLU A 113 -16.97 -19.64 12.65
N MET A 114 -15.71 -19.94 12.96
CA MET A 114 -15.27 -20.36 14.29
C MET A 114 -15.72 -19.38 15.38
N LEU A 115 -15.47 -18.09 15.19
CA LEU A 115 -15.84 -17.05 16.15
C LEU A 115 -17.37 -16.90 16.29
N THR A 116 -18.11 -17.07 15.20
CA THR A 116 -19.58 -17.03 15.21
C THR A 116 -20.16 -18.21 16.00
N ASP A 117 -19.60 -19.41 15.83
CA ASP A 117 -19.97 -20.60 16.59
C ASP A 117 -19.67 -20.43 18.09
N GLU A 118 -18.66 -19.65 18.45
CA GLU A 118 -18.35 -19.25 19.83
C GLU A 118 -19.22 -18.09 20.35
N GLY A 119 -20.17 -17.60 19.55
CA GLY A 119 -21.15 -16.57 19.94
C GLY A 119 -20.68 -15.13 19.71
N VAL A 120 -19.60 -14.90 18.93
CA VAL A 120 -19.16 -13.55 18.58
C VAL A 120 -20.12 -12.92 17.57
N ILE A 121 -20.55 -11.69 17.85
CA ILE A 121 -21.39 -10.90 16.97
C ILE A 121 -20.51 -9.97 16.14
N PHE A 122 -20.60 -10.08 14.81
CA PHE A 122 -19.87 -9.24 13.88
C PHE A 122 -20.72 -8.04 13.42
N HIS A 123 -20.09 -6.88 13.33
CA HIS A 123 -20.69 -5.62 12.86
C HIS A 123 -20.26 -5.25 11.45
N THR A 124 -19.18 -5.85 10.97
CA THR A 124 -18.60 -5.60 9.62
C THR A 124 -18.32 -6.91 8.90
N THR A 125 -18.01 -6.83 7.63
CA THR A 125 -17.54 -7.98 6.84
C THR A 125 -15.99 -8.01 6.74
N SER A 126 -15.30 -7.11 7.46
CA SER A 126 -13.85 -7.00 7.43
C SER A 126 -13.18 -8.13 8.23
N ASP A 127 -12.09 -8.68 7.71
CA ASP A 127 -11.20 -9.61 8.40
C ASP A 127 -10.53 -9.00 9.64
N SER A 128 -10.35 -7.68 9.63
CA SER A 128 -9.80 -6.92 10.76
C SER A 128 -10.64 -7.05 12.03
N GLU A 129 -11.96 -7.25 11.90
CA GLU A 129 -12.85 -7.47 13.05
C GLU A 129 -12.62 -8.84 13.67
N SER A 130 -12.29 -9.86 12.87
CA SER A 130 -11.90 -11.19 13.39
C SER A 130 -10.62 -11.08 14.20
N ILE A 131 -9.62 -10.31 13.74
CA ILE A 131 -8.37 -10.08 14.49
C ILE A 131 -8.67 -9.40 15.83
N LEU A 132 -9.47 -8.33 15.81
CA LEU A 132 -9.83 -7.59 17.01
C LEU A 132 -10.55 -8.49 18.04
N ASN A 133 -11.51 -9.30 17.60
CA ASN A 133 -12.24 -10.22 18.44
C ASN A 133 -11.33 -11.30 19.04
N LEU A 134 -10.42 -11.89 18.27
CA LEU A 134 -9.43 -12.86 18.76
C LEU A 134 -8.55 -12.28 19.87
N ILE A 135 -8.07 -11.05 19.69
CA ILE A 135 -7.25 -10.35 20.70
C ILE A 135 -8.06 -10.14 22.00
N CYS A 136 -9.29 -9.65 21.87
CA CYS A 136 -10.17 -9.38 23.01
C CYS A 136 -10.55 -10.64 23.78
N GLN A 137 -10.89 -11.72 23.06
CA GLN A 137 -11.36 -12.99 23.62
C GLN A 137 -10.26 -13.67 24.47
N HIS A 138 -9.03 -13.62 24.01
CA HIS A 138 -7.89 -14.25 24.67
C HIS A 138 -7.09 -13.31 25.59
N GLY A 139 -7.64 -12.16 25.94
CA GLY A 139 -7.02 -11.16 26.81
C GLY A 139 -6.89 -11.56 28.30
N SER A 140 -7.21 -12.80 28.70
CA SER A 140 -7.04 -13.25 30.09
C SER A 140 -5.58 -13.24 30.57
N ARG A 141 -4.64 -13.27 29.64
CA ARG A 141 -3.17 -13.18 29.87
C ARG A 141 -2.60 -11.78 29.56
N GLY A 142 -3.46 -10.77 29.56
CA GLY A 142 -3.10 -9.41 29.13
C GLY A 142 -3.09 -9.26 27.61
N ILE A 143 -2.81 -8.02 27.14
CA ILE A 143 -2.85 -7.69 25.70
C ILE A 143 -1.81 -8.49 24.90
N GLU A 144 -0.62 -8.69 25.45
CA GLU A 144 0.44 -9.46 24.78
C GLU A 144 0.04 -10.92 24.54
N GLY A 145 -0.64 -11.53 25.55
CA GLY A 145 -1.17 -12.89 25.43
C GLY A 145 -2.26 -12.98 24.36
N GLY A 146 -3.16 -12.00 24.32
CA GLY A 146 -4.19 -11.88 23.29
C GLY A 146 -3.62 -11.77 21.89
N ILE A 147 -2.64 -10.89 21.69
CA ILE A 147 -1.95 -10.71 20.39
C ILE A 147 -1.23 -11.99 19.96
N LYS A 148 -0.43 -12.60 20.84
CA LYS A 148 0.28 -13.87 20.53
C LYS A 148 -0.67 -15.00 20.15
N ASN A 149 -1.81 -15.10 20.84
CA ASN A 149 -2.83 -16.07 20.49
C ASN A 149 -3.47 -15.76 19.12
N ALA A 150 -3.85 -14.51 18.85
CA ALA A 150 -4.37 -14.12 17.55
C ALA A 150 -3.35 -14.45 16.43
N MET A 151 -2.07 -14.10 16.61
CA MET A 151 -0.98 -14.41 15.65
C MET A 151 -0.82 -15.92 15.38
N SER A 152 -1.18 -16.78 16.33
CA SER A 152 -1.11 -18.24 16.14
C SER A 152 -2.26 -18.81 15.31
N LEU A 153 -3.37 -18.09 15.19
CA LEU A 153 -4.61 -18.51 14.53
C LEU A 153 -4.77 -17.87 13.14
N ILE A 154 -4.36 -16.62 12.99
CA ILE A 154 -4.49 -15.89 11.73
C ILE A 154 -3.43 -16.31 10.72
N LYS A 155 -3.83 -16.46 9.45
CA LYS A 155 -2.94 -16.74 8.32
C LYS A 155 -3.15 -15.66 7.27
N GLY A 156 -2.07 -15.18 6.68
CA GLY A 156 -2.12 -14.13 5.66
C GLY A 156 -1.11 -13.01 5.93
N ALA A 157 -1.30 -11.89 5.25
CA ALA A 157 -0.54 -10.67 5.49
C ALA A 157 -1.26 -9.82 6.53
N TYR A 158 -0.54 -9.39 7.55
CA TYR A 158 -1.07 -8.43 8.49
C TYR A 158 0.02 -7.56 9.11
N VAL A 159 -0.20 -6.28 9.06
CA VAL A 159 0.46 -5.31 9.93
C VAL A 159 -0.62 -4.67 10.77
N LEU A 160 -0.43 -4.68 12.08
CA LEU A 160 -1.39 -4.12 13.02
C LEU A 160 -0.77 -2.93 13.75
N VAL A 161 -1.56 -1.88 13.92
CA VAL A 161 -1.26 -0.79 14.86
C VAL A 161 -2.45 -0.71 15.82
N ILE A 162 -2.15 -0.86 17.11
CA ILE A 162 -3.17 -1.03 18.17
C ILE A 162 -2.91 0.01 19.24
N THR A 163 -3.97 0.58 19.82
CA THR A 163 -3.89 1.36 21.06
C THR A 163 -4.84 0.80 22.10
N ILE A 164 -4.36 0.67 23.34
CA ILE A 164 -5.10 0.19 24.49
C ILE A 164 -4.44 0.67 25.80
N GLY A 165 -5.24 1.17 26.74
CA GLY A 165 -4.72 1.71 28.01
C GLY A 165 -3.72 2.84 27.75
N ASP A 166 -2.50 2.68 28.23
CA ASP A 166 -1.38 3.61 28.05
C ASP A 166 -0.36 3.15 26.97
N LYS A 167 -0.79 2.27 26.05
CA LYS A 167 0.12 1.62 25.09
C LYS A 167 -0.23 1.90 23.63
N LEU A 168 0.82 2.08 22.83
CA LEU A 168 0.79 1.95 21.38
C LEU A 168 1.55 0.67 21.00
N ILE A 169 0.95 -0.17 20.16
CA ILE A 169 1.51 -1.48 19.80
C ILE A 169 1.56 -1.63 18.28
N GLY A 170 2.69 -2.08 17.76
CA GLY A 170 2.89 -2.48 16.37
C GLY A 170 3.12 -3.97 16.28
N VAL A 171 2.50 -4.62 15.30
CA VAL A 171 2.67 -6.06 15.03
C VAL A 171 2.91 -6.25 13.55
N ARG A 172 3.87 -7.08 13.18
CA ARG A 172 4.13 -7.45 11.79
C ARG A 172 4.02 -8.96 11.61
N ASP A 173 3.43 -9.42 10.51
CA ASP A 173 3.26 -10.84 10.22
C ASP A 173 4.61 -11.58 10.12
N PRO A 174 4.63 -12.93 10.31
CA PRO A 174 5.88 -13.72 10.31
C PRO A 174 6.66 -13.71 9.00
N TYR A 175 6.04 -13.32 7.89
CA TYR A 175 6.70 -13.19 6.59
C TYR A 175 7.13 -11.74 6.30
N GLY A 176 6.60 -10.76 7.05
CA GLY A 176 6.87 -9.35 6.83
C GLY A 176 6.39 -8.87 5.46
N LEU A 177 5.22 -9.36 5.02
CA LEU A 177 4.67 -9.10 3.69
C LEU A 177 4.45 -7.62 3.41
N HIS A 178 3.98 -6.86 4.43
CA HIS A 178 3.87 -5.41 4.34
C HIS A 178 4.84 -4.71 5.29
N PRO A 179 5.22 -3.45 4.97
CA PRO A 179 6.17 -2.71 5.78
C PRO A 179 5.54 -2.10 7.04
N LEU A 180 6.36 -2.00 8.08
CA LEU A 180 6.12 -1.21 9.28
C LEU A 180 7.44 -0.69 9.79
N CYS A 181 7.57 0.62 9.96
CA CYS A 181 8.76 1.26 10.52
C CYS A 181 8.45 1.95 11.86
N LEU A 182 9.48 2.04 12.68
CA LEU A 182 9.51 2.78 13.94
C LEU A 182 10.32 4.05 13.74
N GLY A 183 9.75 5.18 14.14
CA GLY A 183 10.39 6.48 14.19
C GLY A 183 10.32 7.09 15.58
N LYS A 184 11.14 8.10 15.81
CA LYS A 184 11.21 8.88 17.05
C LYS A 184 10.90 10.35 16.74
N LEU A 185 9.95 10.92 17.44
CA LEU A 185 9.60 12.32 17.29
C LEU A 185 10.74 13.24 17.79
N ALA A 186 10.84 14.43 17.21
CA ALA A 186 11.83 15.40 17.58
C ALA A 186 11.81 15.71 19.10
N ASN A 187 12.97 16.06 19.66
CA ASN A 187 13.14 16.40 21.09
C ASN A 187 12.70 15.29 22.06
N ASP A 188 12.82 14.02 21.66
CA ASP A 188 12.39 12.86 22.45
C ASP A 188 10.92 12.90 22.89
N SER A 189 10.08 13.64 22.14
CA SER A 189 8.68 13.87 22.48
C SER A 189 7.76 12.67 22.24
N GLY A 190 8.28 11.55 21.71
CA GLY A 190 7.52 10.32 21.53
C GLY A 190 8.01 9.44 20.38
N TYR A 191 7.13 8.54 19.96
CA TYR A 191 7.43 7.54 18.94
C TYR A 191 6.31 7.44 17.90
N VAL A 192 6.69 7.00 16.71
CA VAL A 192 5.80 6.80 15.56
C VAL A 192 5.95 5.38 15.04
N LEU A 193 4.85 4.71 14.79
CA LEU A 193 4.76 3.49 13.97
C LEU A 193 4.07 3.87 12.66
N ALA A 194 4.70 3.62 11.52
CA ALA A 194 4.14 3.98 10.21
C ALA A 194 4.36 2.89 9.17
N SER A 195 3.44 2.81 8.20
CA SER A 195 3.59 1.89 7.05
C SER A 195 4.79 2.23 6.18
N GLU A 196 5.17 3.51 6.08
CA GLU A 196 6.27 3.99 5.23
C GLU A 196 7.02 5.14 5.89
N THR A 197 8.32 5.28 5.54
CA THR A 197 9.19 6.34 6.05
C THR A 197 8.76 7.74 5.60
N CYS A 198 8.05 7.88 4.48
CA CYS A 198 7.52 9.18 4.05
C CYS A 198 6.56 9.82 5.06
N ALA A 199 5.95 9.02 5.95
CA ALA A 199 5.13 9.55 7.04
C ALA A 199 6.00 10.08 8.19
N LEU A 200 7.19 9.52 8.42
CA LEU A 200 8.16 10.02 9.39
C LEU A 200 8.69 11.37 8.94
N GLU A 201 9.09 11.50 7.66
CA GLU A 201 9.53 12.76 7.06
C GLU A 201 8.48 13.87 7.21
N ALA A 202 7.20 13.56 6.97
CA ALA A 202 6.11 14.52 7.11
C ALA A 202 5.89 15.00 8.56
N LEU A 203 6.41 14.27 9.54
CA LEU A 203 6.32 14.56 10.97
C LEU A 203 7.62 15.07 11.58
N ASP A 204 8.66 15.28 10.77
CA ASP A 204 10.02 15.59 11.24
C ASP A 204 10.50 14.57 12.29
N ALA A 205 10.18 13.29 12.07
CA ALA A 205 10.53 12.18 12.94
C ALA A 205 11.74 11.42 12.39
N GLU A 206 12.68 11.12 13.28
CA GLU A 206 13.86 10.32 12.95
C GLU A 206 13.48 8.85 12.73
N PHE A 207 13.97 8.25 11.64
CA PHE A 207 13.84 6.81 11.40
C PHE A 207 14.74 6.04 12.39
N VAL A 208 14.15 5.15 13.16
CA VAL A 208 14.88 4.28 14.10
C VAL A 208 15.23 2.94 13.44
N ARG A 209 14.21 2.21 12.95
CA ARG A 209 14.37 0.91 12.28
C ARG A 209 13.05 0.41 11.68
N ASP A 210 13.15 -0.57 10.82
CA ASP A 210 11.99 -1.39 10.44
C ASP A 210 11.61 -2.36 11.57
N VAL A 211 10.30 -2.65 11.72
CA VAL A 211 9.79 -3.71 12.58
C VAL A 211 10.04 -5.05 11.90
N GLN A 212 10.63 -5.99 12.62
CA GLN A 212 11.01 -7.28 12.03
C GLN A 212 9.79 -8.19 11.77
N PRO A 213 9.88 -9.13 10.82
CA PRO A 213 8.84 -10.14 10.62
C PRO A 213 8.55 -10.90 11.92
N GLY A 214 7.25 -11.01 12.28
CA GLY A 214 6.78 -11.69 13.50
C GLY A 214 6.99 -10.92 14.81
N GLU A 215 7.55 -9.72 14.76
CA GLU A 215 7.82 -8.89 15.93
C GLU A 215 6.57 -8.19 16.43
N ILE A 216 6.47 -8.04 17.76
CA ILE A 216 5.53 -7.15 18.45
C ILE A 216 6.35 -6.03 19.10
N VAL A 217 6.07 -4.79 18.74
CA VAL A 217 6.66 -3.59 19.36
C VAL A 217 5.62 -2.95 20.27
N ILE A 218 5.98 -2.72 21.53
CA ILE A 218 5.13 -2.04 22.52
C ILE A 218 5.81 -0.73 22.92
N ILE A 219 5.06 0.34 22.87
CA ILE A 219 5.49 1.68 23.24
C ILE A 219 4.60 2.16 24.39
N ASP A 220 5.21 2.48 25.52
CA ASP A 220 4.57 3.03 26.69
C ASP A 220 5.48 4.06 27.38
N LYS A 221 5.11 4.51 28.57
CA LYS A 221 5.89 5.48 29.37
C LYS A 221 7.32 5.04 29.70
N ASN A 222 7.64 3.75 29.59
CA ASN A 222 8.98 3.22 29.81
C ASN A 222 9.80 3.18 28.50
N GLY A 223 9.22 3.62 27.39
CA GLY A 223 9.83 3.63 26.05
C GLY A 223 9.40 2.46 25.18
N VAL A 224 10.31 1.96 24.36
CA VAL A 224 10.04 0.92 23.36
C VAL A 224 10.49 -0.45 23.88
N THR A 225 9.57 -1.39 23.91
CA THR A 225 9.84 -2.81 24.22
C THR A 225 9.59 -3.63 22.96
N SER A 226 10.56 -4.47 22.61
CA SER A 226 10.46 -5.42 21.48
C SER A 226 10.25 -6.82 22.00
N ILE A 227 9.20 -7.49 21.52
CA ILE A 227 8.96 -8.90 21.76
C ILE A 227 9.33 -9.64 20.47
N PRO A 228 10.40 -10.47 20.49
CA PRO A 228 10.85 -11.18 19.30
C PRO A 228 9.81 -12.22 18.85
N PRO A 229 9.89 -12.63 17.57
CA PRO A 229 8.97 -13.63 17.02
C PRO A 229 9.06 -14.96 17.79
N SER A 230 7.91 -15.58 18.00
CA SER A 230 7.80 -16.92 18.64
C SER A 230 7.95 -18.08 17.64
N CYS A 231 8.15 -17.81 16.37
CA CYS A 231 8.30 -18.79 15.29
C CYS A 231 9.52 -18.47 14.41
N ILE A 232 9.92 -19.42 13.58
CA ILE A 232 10.91 -19.13 12.52
C ILE A 232 10.24 -18.26 11.47
N CYS A 233 10.72 -17.03 11.34
CA CYS A 233 10.22 -16.07 10.37
C CYS A 233 11.10 -16.09 9.12
N LYS A 234 10.47 -16.13 7.95
CA LYS A 234 11.15 -16.02 6.65
C LYS A 234 10.69 -14.72 5.99
N LYS A 235 11.60 -13.77 5.86
CA LYS A 235 11.28 -12.50 5.20
C LYS A 235 10.83 -12.74 3.76
N ASN A 236 9.65 -12.20 3.41
CA ASN A 236 9.05 -12.24 2.08
C ASN A 236 8.30 -10.94 1.83
N LEU A 237 9.01 -9.80 1.83
CA LEU A 237 8.40 -8.51 1.55
C LEU A 237 7.69 -8.55 0.18
N CYS A 238 6.48 -8.04 0.11
CA CYS A 238 5.76 -7.93 -1.15
C CYS A 238 6.55 -7.06 -2.13
N VAL A 239 7.00 -7.64 -3.25
CA VAL A 239 7.75 -6.89 -4.26
C VAL A 239 6.90 -5.78 -4.90
N PHE A 240 5.57 -5.95 -4.92
CA PHE A 240 4.65 -4.96 -5.47
C PHE A 240 4.59 -3.68 -4.62
N GLU A 241 4.97 -3.73 -3.35
CA GLU A 241 5.22 -2.53 -2.54
C GLU A 241 6.31 -1.66 -3.20
N LEU A 242 7.41 -2.27 -3.65
CA LEU A 242 8.49 -1.56 -4.31
C LEU A 242 8.16 -1.16 -5.75
N VAL A 243 7.48 -2.05 -6.51
CA VAL A 243 7.11 -1.81 -7.91
C VAL A 243 6.12 -0.64 -8.04
N TYR A 244 5.08 -0.62 -7.19
CA TYR A 244 3.95 0.29 -7.38
C TYR A 244 3.51 1.00 -6.11
N PHE A 245 3.28 0.25 -5.00
CA PHE A 245 2.39 0.71 -3.93
C PHE A 245 3.01 1.78 -3.04
N ALA A 246 4.29 1.62 -2.63
CA ALA A 246 4.98 2.59 -1.80
C ALA A 246 5.33 3.87 -2.57
N ARG A 247 5.45 4.99 -1.86
CA ARG A 247 5.89 6.25 -2.46
C ARG A 247 7.38 6.17 -2.84
N PRO A 248 7.78 6.83 -3.95
CA PRO A 248 9.18 6.80 -4.39
C PRO A 248 10.18 7.34 -3.37
N ASP A 249 9.78 8.27 -2.52
CA ASP A 249 10.60 8.87 -1.46
C ASP A 249 10.70 7.99 -0.21
N SER A 250 10.01 6.86 -0.16
CA SER A 250 10.08 5.92 0.96
C SER A 250 11.29 4.99 0.88
N ILE A 251 11.79 4.62 2.08
CA ILE A 251 12.69 3.48 2.29
C ILE A 251 11.87 2.38 2.95
N VAL A 252 11.85 1.19 2.37
CA VAL A 252 11.10 0.03 2.85
C VAL A 252 12.06 -1.13 3.08
N ASP A 253 12.16 -1.61 4.32
CA ASP A 253 13.09 -2.68 4.71
C ASP A 253 14.54 -2.43 4.24
N GLY A 254 14.99 -1.17 4.30
CA GLY A 254 16.32 -0.74 3.89
C GLY A 254 16.49 -0.52 2.38
N VAL A 255 15.41 -0.66 1.58
CA VAL A 255 15.46 -0.46 0.12
C VAL A 255 14.79 0.86 -0.26
N SER A 256 15.53 1.73 -0.96
CA SER A 256 14.95 2.92 -1.58
C SER A 256 14.01 2.52 -2.71
N VAL A 257 12.74 2.91 -2.59
CA VAL A 257 11.72 2.64 -3.61
C VAL A 257 12.06 3.32 -4.93
N TYR A 258 12.59 4.55 -4.87
CA TYR A 258 13.04 5.28 -6.05
C TYR A 258 14.15 4.54 -6.80
N ASP A 259 15.21 4.12 -6.10
CA ASP A 259 16.34 3.43 -6.72
C ASP A 259 15.95 2.05 -7.25
N PHE A 260 15.08 1.33 -6.53
CA PHE A 260 14.56 0.05 -7.00
C PHE A 260 13.85 0.21 -8.37
N ARG A 261 12.90 1.15 -8.49
CA ARG A 261 12.19 1.40 -9.75
C ARG A 261 13.13 1.88 -10.86
N ARG A 262 14.08 2.76 -10.53
CA ARG A 262 15.09 3.24 -11.49
C ARG A 262 15.91 2.05 -12.03
N ARG A 263 16.35 1.14 -11.18
CA ARG A 263 17.07 -0.08 -11.59
C ARG A 263 16.22 -1.00 -12.45
N CYS A 264 14.93 -1.15 -12.18
CA CYS A 264 14.01 -1.88 -13.07
C CYS A 264 13.99 -1.29 -14.48
N GLY A 265 13.92 0.02 -14.59
CA GLY A 265 14.02 0.72 -15.88
C GLY A 265 15.34 0.51 -16.60
N MET A 266 16.46 0.55 -15.88
CA MET A 266 17.79 0.25 -16.46
C MET A 266 17.88 -1.18 -17.01
N MET A 267 17.29 -2.15 -16.30
CA MET A 267 17.26 -3.54 -16.75
C MET A 267 16.37 -3.72 -17.99
N LEU A 268 15.23 -3.04 -18.07
CA LEU A 268 14.40 -3.02 -19.29
C LEU A 268 15.19 -2.55 -20.52
N ALA A 269 15.95 -1.46 -20.39
CA ALA A 269 16.76 -0.94 -21.49
C ALA A 269 17.87 -1.91 -21.94
N LYS A 270 18.47 -2.65 -21.00
CA LYS A 270 19.47 -3.68 -21.29
C LYS A 270 18.85 -4.93 -21.93
N GLN A 271 17.64 -5.30 -21.52
CA GLN A 271 16.94 -6.51 -21.98
C GLN A 271 16.56 -6.43 -23.46
N ARG A 272 16.18 -5.24 -23.95
CA ARG A 272 15.78 -5.04 -25.34
C ARG A 272 16.14 -3.64 -25.82
N LYS A 273 16.95 -3.55 -26.85
CA LYS A 273 17.25 -2.28 -27.53
C LYS A 273 16.04 -1.89 -28.39
N ILE A 274 15.48 -0.71 -28.15
CA ILE A 274 14.42 -0.10 -28.93
C ILE A 274 14.93 1.24 -29.47
N GLU A 275 14.73 1.48 -30.76
CA GLU A 275 15.07 2.78 -31.37
C GLU A 275 13.90 3.74 -31.19
N ALA A 276 14.11 4.84 -30.48
CA ALA A 276 13.10 5.83 -30.21
C ALA A 276 13.74 7.23 -30.06
N ASP A 277 12.91 8.25 -30.06
CA ASP A 277 13.34 9.65 -29.99
C ASP A 277 13.22 10.19 -28.56
N VAL A 278 12.33 9.61 -27.74
CA VAL A 278 12.12 10.03 -26.35
C VAL A 278 11.58 8.88 -25.49
N VAL A 279 12.04 8.82 -24.25
CA VAL A 279 11.47 7.97 -23.18
C VAL A 279 10.55 8.83 -22.35
N MET A 280 9.35 8.33 -22.06
CA MET A 280 8.39 8.98 -21.16
C MET A 280 7.72 7.99 -20.22
N ALA A 281 7.12 8.51 -19.17
CA ALA A 281 6.46 7.71 -18.14
C ALA A 281 4.93 7.86 -18.17
N VAL A 282 4.25 6.83 -17.71
CA VAL A 282 2.91 7.00 -17.12
C VAL A 282 3.08 7.58 -15.72
N PRO A 283 2.65 8.83 -15.46
CA PRO A 283 2.86 9.44 -14.16
C PRO A 283 1.85 8.89 -13.11
N ASP A 284 2.20 8.77 -11.81
CA ASP A 284 3.49 9.18 -11.21
C ASP A 284 4.43 7.98 -11.06
N SER A 285 3.90 6.75 -10.99
CA SER A 285 4.60 5.51 -10.62
C SER A 285 5.68 5.06 -11.60
N GLY A 286 5.47 5.29 -12.91
CA GLY A 286 6.43 4.95 -13.95
C GLY A 286 7.65 5.88 -14.06
N ILE A 287 7.63 7.06 -13.42
CA ILE A 287 8.66 8.09 -13.59
C ILE A 287 10.08 7.60 -13.25
N PRO A 288 10.35 6.99 -12.07
CA PRO A 288 11.70 6.55 -11.75
C PRO A 288 12.23 5.47 -12.70
N ALA A 289 11.37 4.56 -13.16
CA ALA A 289 11.73 3.54 -14.12
C ALA A 289 12.04 4.14 -15.51
N ALA A 290 11.27 5.13 -15.95
CA ALA A 290 11.54 5.84 -17.21
C ALA A 290 12.87 6.60 -17.17
N ILE A 291 13.21 7.22 -16.07
CA ILE A 291 14.51 7.87 -15.86
C ILE A 291 15.63 6.83 -15.95
N GLY A 292 15.50 5.69 -15.25
CA GLY A 292 16.50 4.62 -15.33
C GLY A 292 16.64 4.01 -16.72
N TYR A 293 15.54 3.87 -17.46
CA TYR A 293 15.57 3.43 -18.85
C TYR A 293 16.33 4.44 -19.74
N ALA A 294 16.03 5.73 -19.62
CA ALA A 294 16.69 6.79 -20.39
C ALA A 294 18.19 6.83 -20.10
N GLU A 295 18.60 6.74 -18.85
CA GLU A 295 20.02 6.70 -18.47
C GLU A 295 20.76 5.50 -19.08
N ALA A 296 20.15 4.31 -19.08
CA ALA A 296 20.81 3.11 -19.59
C ALA A 296 20.79 3.00 -21.13
N SER A 297 19.75 3.55 -21.79
CA SER A 297 19.62 3.50 -23.25
C SER A 297 20.31 4.67 -23.97
N GLY A 298 20.56 5.78 -23.27
CA GLY A 298 21.04 7.03 -23.85
C GLY A 298 19.97 7.83 -24.63
N ILE A 299 18.71 7.35 -24.62
CA ILE A 299 17.57 8.07 -25.23
C ILE A 299 17.07 9.11 -24.22
N PRO A 300 16.85 10.39 -24.61
CA PRO A 300 16.47 11.42 -23.66
C PRO A 300 15.12 11.14 -23.00
N TYR A 301 15.02 11.43 -21.70
CA TYR A 301 13.75 11.48 -20.99
C TYR A 301 13.00 12.77 -21.32
N GLY A 302 11.70 12.68 -21.56
CA GLY A 302 10.82 13.82 -21.78
C GLY A 302 9.44 13.61 -21.19
N GLU A 303 8.87 14.63 -20.57
CA GLU A 303 7.50 14.57 -20.10
C GLU A 303 6.54 14.66 -21.29
N GLY A 304 5.82 13.58 -21.58
CA GLY A 304 4.76 13.53 -22.59
C GLY A 304 3.35 13.61 -21.99
N LEU A 305 3.22 13.23 -20.72
CA LEU A 305 1.97 13.18 -19.97
C LEU A 305 2.10 13.99 -18.68
N ILE A 306 1.13 14.84 -18.41
CA ILE A 306 1.00 15.58 -17.15
C ILE A 306 -0.27 15.16 -16.45
N LYS A 307 -0.14 14.77 -15.18
CA LYS A 307 -1.28 14.46 -14.32
C LYS A 307 -1.91 15.75 -13.77
N ASN A 308 -3.22 15.90 -13.96
CA ASN A 308 -3.97 16.96 -13.32
C ASN A 308 -4.10 16.69 -11.81
N LYS A 309 -3.35 17.44 -11.01
CA LYS A 309 -3.28 17.28 -9.55
C LYS A 309 -4.58 17.71 -8.83
N TYR A 310 -5.43 18.48 -9.50
CA TYR A 310 -6.70 18.97 -8.94
C TYR A 310 -7.87 18.00 -9.15
N MET A 311 -7.67 16.94 -9.95
CA MET A 311 -8.66 15.89 -10.14
C MET A 311 -8.45 14.76 -9.15
N GLY A 312 -9.31 14.67 -8.13
CA GLY A 312 -9.40 13.55 -7.21
C GLY A 312 -9.97 12.28 -7.89
N ARG A 313 -9.93 11.14 -7.19
CA ARG A 313 -10.58 9.88 -7.63
C ARG A 313 -12.12 9.91 -7.58
N THR A 314 -12.73 10.97 -7.08
CA THR A 314 -14.17 11.15 -6.86
C THR A 314 -15.03 11.14 -8.13
N PHE A 315 -14.45 11.11 -9.32
CA PHE A 315 -15.18 10.89 -10.57
C PHE A 315 -15.32 9.40 -10.89
N ILE A 316 -16.10 8.66 -10.10
CA ILE A 316 -16.69 7.39 -10.54
C ILE A 316 -17.88 7.77 -11.43
N LEU A 317 -17.58 7.97 -12.71
CA LEU A 317 -18.61 8.30 -13.69
C LEU A 317 -19.34 7.03 -14.12
N PRO A 318 -20.67 7.01 -14.12
CA PRO A 318 -21.46 5.79 -14.35
C PRO A 318 -21.42 5.30 -15.80
N VAL A 319 -21.06 6.15 -16.77
CA VAL A 319 -21.11 5.83 -18.21
C VAL A 319 -19.70 5.66 -18.79
N GLN A 320 -19.53 4.73 -19.74
CA GLN A 320 -18.23 4.38 -20.34
C GLN A 320 -17.57 5.57 -21.06
N GLU A 321 -18.36 6.37 -21.81
CA GLU A 321 -17.86 7.59 -22.48
C GLU A 321 -17.30 8.61 -21.50
N MET A 322 -17.97 8.79 -20.35
CA MET A 322 -17.48 9.69 -19.29
C MET A 322 -16.19 9.18 -18.64
N ARG A 323 -15.91 7.86 -18.66
CA ARG A 323 -14.65 7.29 -18.17
C ARG A 323 -13.49 7.56 -19.13
N ASP A 324 -13.75 7.65 -20.42
CA ASP A 324 -12.73 7.96 -21.44
C ASP A 324 -12.35 9.44 -21.37
N ASP A 325 -13.31 10.34 -21.19
CA ASP A 325 -13.09 11.76 -20.93
C ASP A 325 -12.34 11.98 -19.60
N ALA A 326 -12.63 11.18 -18.58
CA ALA A 326 -11.93 11.26 -17.29
C ALA A 326 -10.42 10.97 -17.42
N VAL A 327 -9.99 10.03 -18.26
CA VAL A 327 -8.55 9.79 -18.51
C VAL A 327 -7.93 10.99 -19.21
N ARG A 328 -8.61 11.57 -20.20
CA ARG A 328 -8.14 12.74 -20.96
C ARG A 328 -8.01 13.99 -20.09
N ILE A 329 -8.94 14.20 -19.15
CA ILE A 329 -8.87 15.31 -18.19
C ILE A 329 -7.80 15.06 -17.13
N LYS A 330 -7.62 13.81 -16.73
CA LYS A 330 -6.64 13.41 -15.71
C LYS A 330 -5.20 13.43 -16.20
N LEU A 331 -4.97 13.07 -17.48
CA LEU A 331 -3.66 12.99 -18.10
C LEU A 331 -3.64 13.84 -19.38
N ALA A 332 -3.12 15.05 -19.26
CA ALA A 332 -2.92 15.93 -20.42
C ALA A 332 -1.66 15.56 -21.17
N THR A 333 -1.66 15.70 -22.52
CA THR A 333 -0.51 15.46 -23.39
C THR A 333 0.29 16.73 -23.65
N ILE A 334 1.61 16.61 -23.65
CA ILE A 334 2.52 17.66 -24.11
C ILE A 334 2.88 17.36 -25.58
N LYS A 335 2.11 17.93 -26.52
CA LYS A 335 2.26 17.65 -27.96
C LYS A 335 3.69 17.84 -28.48
N HIS A 336 4.40 18.87 -28.03
CA HIS A 336 5.79 19.14 -28.42
C HIS A 336 6.74 17.94 -28.21
N ASN A 337 6.48 17.14 -27.17
CA ASN A 337 7.29 15.96 -26.84
C ASN A 337 6.77 14.69 -27.51
N ILE A 338 5.63 14.72 -28.20
CA ILE A 338 4.93 13.56 -28.75
C ILE A 338 4.87 13.58 -30.28
N GLU A 339 4.51 14.74 -30.87
CA GLU A 339 4.17 14.85 -32.28
C GLU A 339 5.36 14.45 -33.19
N ASN A 340 5.08 13.53 -34.12
CA ASN A 340 6.03 12.95 -35.08
C ASN A 340 7.23 12.21 -34.43
N LYS A 341 7.15 11.83 -33.13
CA LYS A 341 8.23 11.12 -32.44
C LYS A 341 7.88 9.63 -32.22
N ARG A 342 8.94 8.82 -32.16
CA ARG A 342 8.91 7.44 -31.68
C ARG A 342 9.07 7.46 -30.16
N LEU A 343 8.10 6.91 -29.44
CA LEU A 343 8.01 7.01 -27.99
C LEU A 343 8.30 5.66 -27.34
N ILE A 344 9.07 5.66 -26.25
CA ILE A 344 9.07 4.57 -25.28
C ILE A 344 8.24 5.04 -24.08
N LEU A 345 7.12 4.37 -23.86
CA LEU A 345 6.21 4.64 -22.76
C LEU A 345 6.43 3.63 -21.64
N ILE A 346 6.94 4.08 -20.50
CA ILE A 346 7.20 3.22 -19.32
C ILE A 346 6.04 3.33 -18.33
N ASP A 347 5.48 2.17 -17.95
CA ASP A 347 4.57 2.03 -16.83
C ASP A 347 5.17 1.09 -15.78
N ASP A 348 4.67 1.12 -14.54
CA ASP A 348 5.13 0.22 -13.48
C ASP A 348 4.71 -1.24 -13.70
N SER A 349 3.46 -1.46 -14.10
CA SER A 349 2.87 -2.80 -14.26
C SER A 349 1.62 -2.77 -15.16
N ILE A 350 1.28 -3.92 -15.74
CA ILE A 350 0.08 -4.10 -16.56
C ILE A 350 -0.79 -5.20 -15.94
N VAL A 351 -1.93 -4.81 -15.38
CA VAL A 351 -2.88 -5.75 -14.74
C VAL A 351 -4.07 -6.05 -15.65
N ARG A 352 -4.80 -5.02 -16.10
CA ARG A 352 -5.99 -5.14 -16.98
C ARG A 352 -5.77 -4.53 -18.37
N GLY A 353 -4.73 -3.76 -18.57
CA GLY A 353 -4.39 -3.10 -19.84
C GLY A 353 -5.33 -1.98 -20.30
N THR A 354 -6.49 -1.80 -19.66
CA THR A 354 -7.51 -0.83 -20.09
C THR A 354 -7.03 0.62 -19.98
N THR A 355 -6.27 0.95 -18.94
CA THR A 355 -5.71 2.30 -18.74
C THR A 355 -4.65 2.59 -19.80
N LEU A 356 -3.72 1.68 -20.05
CA LEU A 356 -2.67 1.84 -21.04
C LEU A 356 -3.24 1.95 -22.45
N ARG A 357 -4.24 1.14 -22.81
CA ARG A 357 -4.94 1.26 -24.09
C ARG A 357 -5.46 2.68 -24.33
N ARG A 358 -6.06 3.31 -23.34
CA ARG A 358 -6.55 4.69 -23.43
C ARG A 358 -5.41 5.69 -23.55
N ILE A 359 -4.33 5.49 -22.78
CA ILE A 359 -3.14 6.33 -22.85
C ILE A 359 -2.49 6.24 -24.24
N VAL A 360 -2.30 5.03 -24.76
CA VAL A 360 -1.73 4.82 -26.11
C VAL A 360 -2.59 5.51 -27.17
N LYS A 361 -3.91 5.33 -27.12
CA LYS A 361 -4.83 6.05 -28.01
C LYS A 361 -4.64 7.57 -27.91
N HIS A 362 -4.58 8.10 -26.68
CA HIS A 362 -4.41 9.53 -26.45
C HIS A 362 -3.08 10.08 -26.99
N LEU A 363 -2.00 9.29 -26.89
CA LEU A 363 -0.69 9.62 -27.49
C LEU A 363 -0.74 9.55 -29.03
N ARG A 364 -1.46 8.58 -29.63
CA ARG A 364 -1.68 8.53 -31.08
C ARG A 364 -2.46 9.75 -31.56
N ASP A 365 -3.53 10.12 -30.87
CA ASP A 365 -4.35 11.30 -31.19
C ASP A 365 -3.51 12.61 -31.08
N ALA A 366 -2.47 12.62 -30.24
CA ALA A 366 -1.51 13.71 -30.10
C ALA A 366 -0.40 13.71 -31.18
N GLY A 367 -0.39 12.73 -32.11
CA GLY A 367 0.51 12.68 -33.25
C GLY A 367 1.76 11.82 -33.04
N ALA A 368 1.79 10.90 -32.09
CA ALA A 368 2.90 9.97 -31.93
C ALA A 368 3.09 9.09 -33.18
N LYS A 369 4.34 8.98 -33.66
CA LYS A 369 4.71 8.17 -34.83
C LYS A 369 4.74 6.69 -34.49
N GLU A 370 5.43 6.34 -33.43
CA GLU A 370 5.52 4.99 -32.88
C GLU A 370 5.39 5.03 -31.36
N ILE A 371 4.81 4.00 -30.74
CA ILE A 371 4.66 3.87 -29.30
C ILE A 371 5.08 2.46 -28.87
N HIS A 372 6.20 2.39 -28.17
CA HIS A 372 6.74 1.17 -27.59
C HIS A 372 6.42 1.17 -26.09
N VAL A 373 5.54 0.26 -25.65
CA VAL A 373 5.15 0.14 -24.24
C VAL A 373 6.14 -0.78 -23.52
N CYS A 374 6.61 -0.34 -22.36
CA CYS A 374 7.45 -1.15 -21.48
C CYS A 374 6.90 -1.13 -20.06
N ALA A 375 6.68 -2.31 -19.47
CA ALA A 375 6.29 -2.49 -18.08
C ALA A 375 7.52 -2.77 -17.22
N ALA A 376 7.72 -1.98 -16.15
CA ALA A 376 8.86 -2.12 -15.24
C ALA A 376 8.68 -3.28 -14.24
N SER A 377 7.78 -4.20 -14.51
CA SER A 377 7.53 -5.45 -13.80
C SER A 377 7.31 -6.60 -14.78
N PRO A 378 7.41 -7.86 -14.33
CA PRO A 378 6.93 -9.01 -15.09
C PRO A 378 5.41 -8.97 -15.31
N GLU A 379 4.93 -9.91 -16.13
CA GLU A 379 3.51 -10.13 -16.34
C GLU A 379 2.81 -10.53 -15.05
N VAL A 380 1.71 -9.86 -14.71
CA VAL A 380 0.87 -10.22 -13.57
C VAL A 380 -0.06 -11.35 -14.00
N LYS A 381 0.25 -12.59 -13.58
CA LYS A 381 -0.44 -13.83 -13.98
C LYS A 381 -1.27 -14.49 -12.88
N PHE A 382 -1.06 -14.06 -11.62
CA PHE A 382 -1.71 -14.66 -10.46
C PHE A 382 -2.32 -13.58 -9.58
N SER A 383 -3.46 -13.90 -8.95
CA SER A 383 -4.13 -13.00 -8.01
C SER A 383 -3.33 -12.87 -6.72
N CYS A 384 -3.42 -11.71 -6.07
CA CYS A 384 -2.86 -11.51 -4.74
C CYS A 384 -3.88 -11.91 -3.67
N TYR A 385 -3.42 -12.61 -2.62
CA TYR A 385 -4.21 -12.98 -1.44
C TYR A 385 -3.81 -12.19 -0.20
N PHE A 386 -2.85 -11.27 -0.33
CA PHE A 386 -2.18 -10.62 0.79
C PHE A 386 -2.45 -9.12 0.92
N GLY A 387 -3.43 -8.60 0.18
CA GLY A 387 -3.90 -7.21 0.35
C GLY A 387 -3.57 -6.25 -0.80
N ILE A 388 -2.96 -6.72 -1.91
CA ILE A 388 -2.93 -5.94 -3.15
C ILE A 388 -4.20 -6.25 -3.93
N ASP A 389 -4.98 -5.21 -4.28
CA ASP A 389 -6.20 -5.37 -5.07
C ASP A 389 -5.87 -5.79 -6.50
N THR A 390 -5.89 -7.10 -6.70
CA THR A 390 -5.82 -7.70 -8.03
C THR A 390 -7.15 -8.38 -8.34
N PRO A 391 -7.63 -8.30 -9.58
CA PRO A 391 -8.84 -9.00 -9.98
C PRO A 391 -8.67 -10.51 -9.86
N HIS A 392 -9.77 -11.26 -9.91
CA HIS A 392 -9.73 -12.70 -10.10
C HIS A 392 -8.84 -13.04 -11.30
N ARG A 393 -8.12 -14.15 -11.21
CA ARG A 393 -7.09 -14.56 -12.17
C ARG A 393 -7.56 -14.50 -13.63
N GLU A 394 -8.79 -14.92 -13.89
CA GLU A 394 -9.42 -14.88 -15.20
C GLU A 394 -9.56 -13.47 -15.81
N LYS A 395 -9.49 -12.40 -15.00
CA LYS A 395 -9.57 -11.00 -15.44
C LYS A 395 -8.20 -10.34 -15.61
N LEU A 396 -7.12 -11.05 -15.34
CA LEU A 396 -5.77 -10.60 -15.62
C LEU A 396 -5.50 -10.68 -17.12
N ILE A 397 -5.03 -9.59 -17.72
CA ILE A 397 -4.85 -9.55 -19.17
C ILE A 397 -3.79 -10.54 -19.64
N ALA A 398 -2.72 -10.75 -18.87
CA ALA A 398 -1.65 -11.69 -19.18
C ALA A 398 -2.05 -13.17 -19.02
N VAL A 399 -3.25 -13.46 -18.48
CA VAL A 399 -3.85 -14.80 -18.47
C VAL A 399 -4.74 -15.01 -19.70
N GLN A 400 -5.39 -13.93 -20.15
CA GLN A 400 -6.34 -13.98 -21.28
C GLN A 400 -5.65 -13.92 -22.65
N LYS A 401 -4.49 -13.26 -22.74
CA LYS A 401 -3.84 -12.87 -23.99
C LYS A 401 -2.33 -13.05 -23.93
N SER A 402 -1.73 -13.38 -25.08
CA SER A 402 -0.28 -13.33 -25.23
C SER A 402 0.25 -11.89 -25.22
N PRO A 403 1.56 -11.67 -24.99
CA PRO A 403 2.15 -10.33 -25.08
C PRO A 403 1.88 -9.65 -26.43
N GLU A 404 1.86 -10.40 -27.55
CA GLU A 404 1.56 -9.89 -28.88
C GLU A 404 0.10 -9.42 -28.98
N GLU A 405 -0.83 -10.22 -28.48
CA GLU A 405 -2.26 -9.89 -28.44
C GLU A 405 -2.54 -8.71 -27.50
N ILE A 406 -1.78 -8.58 -26.41
CA ILE A 406 -1.87 -7.43 -25.50
C ILE A 406 -1.36 -6.16 -26.19
N CYS A 407 -0.26 -6.26 -26.92
CA CYS A 407 0.30 -5.17 -27.73
C CYS A 407 -0.72 -4.66 -28.75
N GLU A 408 -1.33 -5.57 -29.51
CA GLU A 408 -2.39 -5.26 -30.48
C GLU A 408 -3.62 -4.64 -29.79
N TYR A 409 -4.06 -5.23 -28.68
CA TYR A 409 -5.19 -4.70 -27.88
C TYR A 409 -4.98 -3.27 -27.43
N MET A 410 -3.74 -2.92 -27.07
CA MET A 410 -3.37 -1.55 -26.65
C MET A 410 -3.19 -0.60 -27.82
N GLY A 411 -2.97 -1.10 -29.05
CA GLY A 411 -2.64 -0.30 -30.23
C GLY A 411 -1.20 0.23 -30.21
N ALA A 412 -0.31 -0.47 -29.54
CA ALA A 412 1.13 -0.15 -29.45
C ALA A 412 1.91 -0.84 -30.58
N ASP A 413 3.10 -0.32 -30.92
CA ASP A 413 3.98 -0.91 -31.92
C ASP A 413 4.83 -2.05 -31.35
N SER A 414 5.10 -2.02 -30.06
CA SER A 414 5.70 -3.15 -29.32
C SER A 414 5.38 -3.10 -27.84
N LEU A 415 5.45 -4.27 -27.20
CA LEU A 415 5.31 -4.44 -25.77
C LEU A 415 6.53 -5.18 -25.23
N THR A 416 7.05 -4.75 -24.10
CA THR A 416 8.15 -5.39 -23.38
C THR A 416 7.85 -5.38 -21.89
N TYR A 417 7.87 -6.54 -21.25
CA TYR A 417 7.84 -6.69 -19.80
C TYR A 417 9.25 -6.86 -19.25
N LEU A 418 9.50 -6.38 -18.04
CA LEU A 418 10.70 -6.75 -17.32
C LEU A 418 10.67 -8.28 -17.09
N SER A 419 11.76 -8.99 -17.40
CA SER A 419 11.79 -10.43 -17.15
C SER A 419 11.88 -10.73 -15.65
N GLU A 420 11.37 -11.91 -15.24
CA GLU A 420 11.51 -12.37 -13.85
C GLU A 420 12.98 -12.48 -13.42
N GLU A 421 13.87 -12.84 -14.34
CA GLU A 421 15.31 -12.90 -14.10
C GLU A 421 15.88 -11.51 -13.80
N SER A 422 15.53 -10.50 -14.63
CA SER A 422 15.93 -9.12 -14.39
C SER A 422 15.37 -8.57 -13.08
N LEU A 423 14.13 -8.91 -12.74
CA LEU A 423 13.56 -8.54 -11.45
C LEU A 423 14.32 -9.19 -10.27
N ARG A 424 14.71 -10.47 -10.39
CA ARG A 424 15.54 -11.14 -9.37
C ARG A 424 16.90 -10.47 -9.21
N GLU A 425 17.54 -10.06 -10.31
CA GLU A 425 18.80 -9.31 -10.26
C GLU A 425 18.62 -7.96 -9.52
N VAL A 426 17.55 -7.24 -9.79
CA VAL A 426 17.25 -5.98 -9.07
C VAL A 426 16.99 -6.24 -7.59
N CYS A 427 16.27 -7.29 -7.24
CA CYS A 427 16.01 -7.68 -5.86
C CYS A 427 17.28 -8.10 -5.10
N GLY A 428 18.27 -8.68 -5.79
CA GLY A 428 19.56 -9.09 -5.23
C GLY A 428 19.51 -10.29 -4.28
N GLN A 429 18.40 -10.52 -3.58
CA GLN A 429 18.17 -11.62 -2.62
C GLN A 429 16.75 -12.17 -2.79
N ASP A 430 16.55 -13.43 -2.42
CA ASP A 430 15.24 -14.08 -2.48
C ASP A 430 14.43 -13.86 -1.18
N LEU A 431 14.23 -12.59 -0.86
CA LEU A 431 13.52 -12.12 0.34
C LEU A 431 12.17 -11.45 0.01
N TYR A 432 11.64 -11.71 -1.19
CA TYR A 432 10.45 -11.04 -1.69
C TYR A 432 9.38 -12.03 -2.12
N CYS A 433 8.12 -11.72 -1.76
CA CYS A 433 6.96 -12.34 -2.37
C CYS A 433 6.79 -11.81 -3.79
N LYS A 434 6.85 -12.69 -4.78
CA LYS A 434 6.67 -12.44 -6.22
C LYS A 434 5.50 -13.24 -6.77
N ALA A 435 4.63 -13.76 -5.90
CA ALA A 435 3.57 -14.68 -6.25
C ALA A 435 2.59 -14.18 -7.33
N CYS A 436 2.39 -12.86 -7.44
CA CYS A 436 1.58 -12.27 -8.51
C CYS A 436 2.20 -12.47 -9.91
N PHE A 437 3.50 -12.76 -10.00
CA PHE A 437 4.22 -13.04 -11.25
C PHE A 437 4.43 -14.54 -11.47
N ASP A 438 4.97 -15.26 -10.46
CA ASP A 438 5.45 -16.64 -10.58
C ASP A 438 4.52 -17.71 -9.96
N GLY A 439 3.47 -17.31 -9.22
CA GLY A 439 2.54 -18.22 -8.54
C GLY A 439 3.10 -18.89 -7.28
N ASN A 440 4.31 -18.52 -6.84
CA ASN A 440 4.94 -19.10 -5.66
C ASN A 440 4.57 -18.29 -4.42
N TYR A 441 3.49 -18.68 -3.75
CA TYR A 441 3.02 -18.02 -2.53
C TYR A 441 3.86 -18.44 -1.33
N PRO A 442 4.17 -17.52 -0.39
CA PRO A 442 4.98 -17.83 0.80
C PRO A 442 4.27 -18.74 1.81
N MET A 443 2.98 -18.92 1.67
CA MET A 443 2.12 -19.79 2.48
C MET A 443 1.02 -20.41 1.63
N GLU A 444 0.35 -21.41 2.18
CA GLU A 444 -0.84 -22.01 1.55
C GLU A 444 -1.95 -20.97 1.40
N VAL A 445 -2.54 -20.88 0.22
CA VAL A 445 -3.63 -19.97 -0.13
C VAL A 445 -4.84 -20.76 -0.64
N PRO A 446 -6.07 -20.21 -0.55
CA PRO A 446 -7.25 -20.86 -1.11
C PRO A 446 -7.06 -21.13 -2.60
N LEU A 447 -7.44 -22.33 -3.06
CA LEU A 447 -7.48 -22.66 -4.49
C LEU A 447 -8.56 -21.80 -5.15
N GLN A 448 -8.20 -21.15 -6.28
CA GLN A 448 -9.13 -20.44 -7.16
C GLN A 448 -9.72 -21.37 -8.19
#